data_715e22077c3aff7ca2afd9db0b8d8aed
#
_entry.id   715e22077c3aff7ca2afd9db0b8d8aed
#
_cell.length_a   1.000
_cell.length_b   1.000
_cell.length_c   1.000
_cell.angle_alpha   90.00
_cell.angle_beta   90.00
_cell.angle_gamma   90.00
#
_symmetry.space_group_name_H-M   'P 1'
#
loop_
_entity.id
_entity.type
_entity.pdbx_description
1 polymer ?
#
loop_
_entity_poly.entity_id
_entity_poly.type
_entity_poly.pdbx_seq_one_letter_code
_entity_poly.pdbx_strand_id
1 'polypeptide(L)'
;LIRNDIPFKWRGRYNEDTILCLDVLKAGWATFQFNAFLQGKVTTQRMKGGNTKEFYDVEGTLAKSQMLADVHPDVAKVVWKFNRWHHHVDYRPFRRNDMGMKKGLQLSKTNNEFGMVLTDIGDISDKR
;
A
#
# COMPACT_ATOMS: atom_id res chain seq x y z
N LEU A 1 -10.75 4.02 1.83
CA LEU A 1 -11.23 4.68 3.06
C LEU A 1 -10.05 5.00 3.96
N ILE A 2 -10.02 6.20 4.51
CA ILE A 2 -9.00 6.66 5.46
C ILE A 2 -9.74 7.17 6.69
N ARG A 3 -9.26 6.81 7.88
CA ARG A 3 -9.79 7.38 9.13
C ARG A 3 -9.48 8.88 9.15
N ASN A 4 -10.41 9.69 9.60
CA ASN A 4 -10.28 11.15 9.63
C ASN A 4 -9.47 11.67 10.84
N ASP A 5 -9.20 10.81 11.80
CA ASP A 5 -8.46 11.10 13.04
C ASP A 5 -6.99 10.69 12.99
N ILE A 6 -6.46 10.28 11.83
CA ILE A 6 -5.03 9.99 11.69
C ILE A 6 -4.22 11.28 11.79
N PRO A 7 -3.08 11.27 12.51
CA PRO A 7 -2.26 12.48 12.69
C PRO A 7 -1.35 12.78 11.49
N PHE A 8 -1.43 11.99 10.42
CA PHE A 8 -0.59 12.11 9.23
C PHE A 8 -1.31 12.85 8.13
N LYS A 9 -0.53 13.57 7.30
CA LYS A 9 -1.04 14.35 6.16
C LYS A 9 -0.41 13.86 4.87
N TRP A 10 -1.13 14.06 3.78
CA TRP A 10 -0.59 13.90 2.43
C TRP A 10 0.64 14.77 2.23
N ARG A 11 1.72 14.19 1.74
CA ARG A 11 2.97 14.88 1.45
C ARG A 11 3.71 14.19 0.31
N GLY A 12 4.60 14.92 -0.33
CA GLY A 12 5.34 14.45 -1.50
C GLY A 12 4.65 14.83 -2.81
N ARG A 13 5.46 14.97 -3.86
CA ARG A 13 4.99 15.22 -5.24
C ARG A 13 4.55 13.93 -5.91
N TYR A 14 5.14 12.80 -5.48
CA TYR A 14 4.88 11.45 -5.99
C TYR A 14 4.68 10.48 -4.83
N ASN A 15 3.99 9.37 -5.09
CA ASN A 15 3.76 8.30 -4.13
C ASN A 15 3.17 8.77 -2.80
N GLU A 16 2.41 9.85 -2.82
CA GLU A 16 1.78 10.44 -1.64
C GLU A 16 0.91 9.43 -0.88
N ASP A 17 0.26 8.53 -1.61
CA ASP A 17 -0.51 7.41 -1.08
C ASP A 17 0.38 6.38 -0.36
N THR A 18 1.48 6.00 -0.98
CA THR A 18 2.44 5.05 -0.39
C THR A 18 3.16 5.66 0.82
N ILE A 19 3.53 6.95 0.74
CA ILE A 19 4.14 7.68 1.86
C ILE A 19 3.19 7.71 3.06
N LEU A 20 1.93 8.09 2.85
CA LEU A 20 0.93 8.10 3.92
C LEU A 20 0.73 6.71 4.53
N CYS A 21 0.63 5.67 3.70
CA CYS A 21 0.53 4.29 4.19
C CYS A 21 1.74 3.88 5.04
N LEU A 22 2.95 4.26 4.65
CA LEU A 22 4.16 3.95 5.42
C LEU A 22 4.24 4.74 6.72
N ASP A 23 3.81 5.99 6.74
CA ASP A 23 3.71 6.78 7.97
C ASP A 23 2.77 6.11 8.98
N VAL A 24 1.60 5.66 8.50
CA VAL A 24 0.60 4.92 9.31
C VAL A 24 1.18 3.59 9.83
N LEU A 25 1.85 2.82 8.98
CA LEU A 25 2.46 1.55 9.35
C LEU A 25 3.60 1.73 10.36
N LYS A 26 4.44 2.75 10.21
CA LYS A 26 5.52 3.08 11.16
C LYS A 26 4.99 3.50 12.52
N ALA A 27 3.80 4.08 12.57
CA ALA A 27 3.12 4.41 13.84
C ALA A 27 2.46 3.17 14.52
N GLY A 28 2.66 1.97 13.98
CA GLY A 28 2.13 0.73 14.55
C GLY A 28 0.70 0.41 14.12
N TRP A 29 0.12 1.18 13.19
CA TRP A 29 -1.22 0.92 12.67
C TRP A 29 -1.16 -0.02 11.47
N ALA A 30 -2.32 -0.39 10.92
CA ALA A 30 -2.41 -1.29 9.77
C ALA A 30 -3.08 -0.61 8.57
N THR A 31 -2.77 -1.12 7.39
CA THR A 31 -3.50 -0.84 6.15
C THR A 31 -4.21 -2.10 5.68
N PHE A 32 -5.38 -1.96 5.09
CA PHE A 32 -6.21 -3.09 4.65
C PHE A 32 -6.48 -3.01 3.15
N GLN A 33 -6.38 -4.14 2.50
CA GLN A 33 -6.82 -4.31 1.13
C GLN A 33 -8.01 -5.28 1.09
N PHE A 34 -9.14 -4.81 0.54
CA PHE A 34 -10.31 -5.66 0.32
C PHE A 34 -10.21 -6.33 -1.04
N ASN A 35 -10.07 -7.64 -1.04
CA ASN A 35 -9.96 -8.43 -2.27
C ASN A 35 -11.30 -9.01 -2.75
N ALA A 36 -12.35 -8.90 -1.95
CA ALA A 36 -13.68 -9.41 -2.32
C ALA A 36 -14.34 -8.62 -3.46
N PHE A 37 -13.99 -7.34 -3.59
CA PHE A 37 -14.51 -6.46 -4.63
C PHE A 37 -13.34 -5.84 -5.38
N LEU A 38 -12.92 -6.49 -6.45
CA LEU A 38 -11.81 -6.00 -7.28
C LEU A 38 -12.33 -5.14 -8.42
N GLN A 39 -11.81 -3.94 -8.52
CA GLN A 39 -12.06 -3.08 -9.66
C GLN A 39 -11.02 -3.36 -10.75
N GLY A 40 -11.47 -3.61 -11.97
CA GLY A 40 -10.58 -3.67 -13.12
C GLY A 40 -9.87 -2.33 -13.34
N LYS A 41 -8.55 -2.34 -13.41
CA LYS A 41 -7.74 -1.14 -13.66
C LYS A 41 -6.96 -1.28 -14.95
N VAL A 42 -7.06 -0.27 -15.80
CA VAL A 42 -6.20 -0.17 -16.99
C VAL A 42 -4.75 -0.01 -16.56
N THR A 43 -3.84 -0.67 -17.27
CA THR A 43 -2.40 -0.59 -17.01
C THR A 43 -1.94 0.88 -16.97
N THR A 44 -1.19 1.23 -15.95
CA THR A 44 -0.60 2.57 -15.78
C THR A 44 0.16 2.99 -17.04
N GLN A 45 0.04 4.25 -17.44
CA GLN A 45 0.63 4.84 -18.66
C GLN A 45 -0.06 4.47 -19.98
N ARG A 46 -1.16 3.71 -19.97
CA ARG A 46 -1.96 3.42 -21.18
C ARG A 46 -3.22 4.26 -21.32
N MET A 47 -3.64 4.96 -20.27
CA MET A 47 -4.79 5.89 -20.33
C MET A 47 -4.35 7.26 -20.86
N LYS A 48 -5.11 7.81 -21.78
CA LYS A 48 -4.98 9.22 -22.18
C LYS A 48 -5.51 10.11 -21.04
N GLY A 49 -4.72 11.12 -20.65
CA GLY A 49 -5.07 12.07 -19.60
C GLY A 49 -4.32 11.81 -18.28
N GLY A 50 -4.58 12.63 -17.28
CA GLY A 50 -3.85 12.65 -16.01
C GLY A 50 -2.43 13.18 -16.17
N ASN A 51 -1.61 12.91 -15.18
CA ASN A 51 -0.24 13.43 -15.08
C ASN A 51 0.79 12.66 -15.94
N THR A 52 0.35 11.84 -16.90
CA THR A 52 1.25 10.92 -17.63
C THR A 52 2.33 11.66 -18.41
N LYS A 53 1.94 12.71 -19.15
CA LYS A 53 2.91 13.47 -19.96
C LYS A 53 3.86 14.30 -19.11
N GLU A 54 3.34 15.02 -18.13
CA GLU A 54 4.14 15.94 -17.33
C GLU A 54 5.11 15.23 -16.38
N PHE A 55 4.71 14.10 -15.84
CA PHE A 55 5.48 13.41 -14.80
C PHE A 55 6.32 12.25 -15.34
N TYR A 56 5.81 11.48 -16.29
CA TYR A 56 6.50 10.26 -16.72
C TYR A 56 7.34 10.44 -17.97
N ASP A 57 6.90 11.30 -18.89
CA ASP A 57 7.64 11.53 -20.14
C ASP A 57 8.82 12.47 -19.92
N VAL A 58 8.68 13.44 -18.99
CA VAL A 58 9.71 14.45 -18.72
C VAL A 58 10.67 14.02 -17.62
N GLU A 59 10.14 13.54 -16.49
CA GLU A 59 10.94 13.23 -15.29
C GLU A 59 11.27 11.73 -15.15
N GLY A 60 10.59 10.87 -15.91
CA GLY A 60 10.78 9.43 -15.87
C GLY A 60 10.32 8.77 -14.56
N THR A 61 10.65 7.50 -14.39
CA THR A 61 10.27 6.72 -13.21
C THR A 61 11.27 6.82 -12.06
N LEU A 62 12.49 7.35 -12.32
CA LEU A 62 13.55 7.43 -11.32
C LEU A 62 13.22 8.44 -10.21
N ALA A 63 12.85 9.67 -10.58
CA ALA A 63 12.53 10.72 -9.60
C ALA A 63 11.39 10.30 -8.63
N LYS A 64 10.36 9.65 -9.18
CA LYS A 64 9.27 9.07 -8.39
C LYS A 64 9.76 7.99 -7.42
N SER A 65 10.63 7.10 -7.87
CA SER A 65 11.15 6.00 -7.06
C SER A 65 12.12 6.49 -6.00
N GLN A 66 12.94 7.48 -6.35
CA GLN A 66 13.91 8.10 -5.47
C GLN A 66 13.22 8.87 -4.33
N MET A 67 12.18 9.64 -4.64
CA MET A 67 11.44 10.38 -3.60
C MET A 67 10.93 9.46 -2.48
N LEU A 68 10.38 8.28 -2.79
CA LEU A 68 9.93 7.36 -1.75
C LEU A 68 11.09 6.81 -0.93
N ALA A 69 12.21 6.48 -1.58
CA ALA A 69 13.41 6.00 -0.91
C ALA A 69 14.04 7.08 -0.01
N ASP A 70 13.99 8.35 -0.42
CA ASP A 70 14.50 9.47 0.37
C ASP A 70 13.63 9.75 1.62
N VAL A 71 12.31 9.60 1.49
CA VAL A 71 11.37 9.80 2.60
C VAL A 71 11.40 8.64 3.60
N HIS A 72 11.60 7.41 3.11
CA HIS A 72 11.58 6.18 3.91
C HIS A 72 12.78 5.28 3.63
N PRO A 73 14.03 5.77 3.86
CA PRO A 73 15.25 5.04 3.49
C PRO A 73 15.45 3.73 4.26
N ASP A 74 14.79 3.58 5.39
CA ASP A 74 14.84 2.38 6.25
C ASP A 74 14.06 1.19 5.67
N VAL A 75 13.05 1.45 4.85
CA VAL A 75 12.17 0.39 4.29
C VAL A 75 12.00 0.47 2.78
N ALA A 76 12.39 1.57 2.14
CA ALA A 76 12.23 1.75 0.70
C ALA A 76 13.58 1.94 0.01
N LYS A 77 13.70 1.39 -1.18
CA LYS A 77 14.89 1.53 -2.05
C LYS A 77 14.50 1.58 -3.51
N VAL A 78 15.36 2.18 -4.31
CA VAL A 78 15.23 2.19 -5.78
C VAL A 78 15.79 0.89 -6.35
N VAL A 79 15.05 0.27 -7.27
CA VAL A 79 15.46 -0.95 -7.96
C VAL A 79 15.15 -0.84 -9.46
N TRP A 80 15.99 -1.48 -10.28
CA TRP A 80 15.73 -1.61 -11.72
C TRP A 80 14.97 -2.92 -11.98
N LYS A 81 13.74 -2.81 -12.49
CA LYS A 81 12.89 -3.97 -12.83
C LYS A 81 12.02 -3.66 -14.05
N PHE A 82 11.73 -4.66 -14.86
CA PHE A 82 10.85 -4.51 -16.03
C PHE A 82 11.23 -3.35 -16.95
N ASN A 83 12.54 -3.20 -17.17
CA ASN A 83 13.15 -2.17 -18.03
C ASN A 83 12.84 -0.72 -17.58
N ARG A 84 12.66 -0.49 -16.27
CA ARG A 84 12.47 0.85 -15.68
C ARG A 84 12.81 0.88 -14.20
N TRP A 85 12.99 2.07 -13.65
CA TRP A 85 13.18 2.28 -12.23
C TRP A 85 11.87 2.08 -11.45
N HIS A 86 11.95 1.38 -10.33
CA HIS A 86 10.85 1.17 -9.40
C HIS A 86 11.32 1.45 -7.98
N HIS A 87 10.41 1.83 -7.11
CA HIS A 87 10.63 1.70 -5.68
C HIS A 87 10.28 0.28 -5.24
N HIS A 88 11.01 -0.23 -4.27
CA HIS A 88 10.73 -1.48 -3.58
C HIS A 88 10.62 -1.17 -2.10
N VAL A 89 9.53 -1.60 -1.47
CA VAL A 89 9.27 -1.42 -0.05
C VAL A 89 9.36 -2.77 0.65
N ASP A 90 10.09 -2.81 1.76
CA ASP A 90 10.11 -3.95 2.66
C ASP A 90 9.01 -3.78 3.73
N TYR A 91 7.94 -4.55 3.62
CA TYR A 91 6.82 -4.52 4.56
C TYR A 91 7.00 -5.49 5.75
N ARG A 92 8.06 -6.28 5.82
CA ARG A 92 8.28 -7.27 6.89
C ARG A 92 8.29 -6.66 8.29
N PRO A 93 8.86 -5.45 8.53
CA PRO A 93 8.82 -4.83 9.85
C PRO A 93 7.41 -4.59 10.40
N PHE A 94 6.40 -4.47 9.54
CA PHE A 94 5.04 -4.08 9.89
C PHE A 94 4.07 -5.26 10.08
N ARG A 95 4.54 -6.50 9.93
CA ARG A 95 3.69 -7.71 9.98
C ARG A 95 2.94 -7.90 11.30
N ARG A 96 3.43 -7.31 12.39
CA ARG A 96 2.86 -7.42 13.74
C ARG A 96 2.17 -6.16 14.21
N ASN A 97 1.91 -5.21 13.33
CA ASN A 97 1.21 -3.99 13.69
C ASN A 97 -0.20 -4.30 14.17
N ASP A 98 -0.66 -3.49 15.11
CA ASP A 98 -2.02 -3.60 15.61
C ASP A 98 -3.02 -3.30 14.49
N MET A 99 -3.88 -4.26 14.21
CA MET A 99 -4.96 -4.10 13.24
C MET A 99 -6.13 -3.28 13.78
N GLY A 100 -6.04 -2.76 15.01
CA GLY A 100 -7.11 -1.99 15.63
C GLY A 100 -8.39 -2.78 15.84
N MET A 101 -8.29 -4.11 15.91
CA MET A 101 -9.44 -4.98 16.15
C MET A 101 -10.02 -4.71 17.53
N LYS A 102 -11.32 -4.56 17.59
CA LYS A 102 -12.04 -4.41 18.87
C LYS A 102 -11.80 -5.65 19.72
N LYS A 103 -11.26 -5.45 20.95
CA LYS A 103 -11.07 -6.56 21.90
C LYS A 103 -12.39 -7.29 22.15
N GLY A 104 -12.35 -8.62 22.09
CA GLY A 104 -13.53 -9.46 22.31
C GLY A 104 -14.44 -9.62 21.09
N LEU A 105 -14.04 -9.17 19.92
CA LEU A 105 -14.74 -9.47 18.68
C LEU A 105 -14.61 -10.97 18.39
N GLN A 106 -15.71 -11.71 18.53
CA GLN A 106 -15.76 -13.09 18.05
C GLN A 106 -16.04 -13.06 16.55
N LEU A 107 -15.08 -13.57 15.79
CA LEU A 107 -15.23 -13.70 14.34
C LEU A 107 -16.26 -14.81 14.08
N SER A 108 -17.38 -14.44 13.48
CA SER A 108 -18.40 -15.43 13.07
C SER A 108 -17.81 -16.33 11.99
N LYS A 109 -17.91 -17.65 12.19
CA LYS A 109 -17.57 -18.65 11.17
C LYS A 109 -18.71 -18.86 10.17
N THR A 110 -19.83 -18.18 10.36
CA THR A 110 -20.96 -18.27 9.43
C THR A 110 -20.83 -17.25 8.30
N ASN A 111 -21.43 -17.57 7.18
CA ASN A 111 -21.52 -16.64 6.06
C ASN A 111 -22.22 -15.36 6.50
N ASN A 112 -21.68 -14.21 6.12
CA ASN A 112 -22.39 -12.94 6.25
C ASN A 112 -23.51 -12.84 5.17
N GLU A 113 -24.24 -11.74 5.17
CA GLU A 113 -25.31 -11.46 4.20
C GLU A 113 -24.85 -11.49 2.73
N PHE A 114 -23.53 -11.39 2.47
CA PHE A 114 -22.92 -11.47 1.14
C PHE A 114 -22.33 -12.86 0.84
N GLY A 115 -22.59 -13.87 1.68
CA GLY A 115 -22.07 -15.22 1.49
C GLY A 115 -20.58 -15.40 1.80
N MET A 116 -19.93 -14.41 2.43
CA MET A 116 -18.52 -14.46 2.77
C MET A 116 -18.29 -15.00 4.16
N VAL A 117 -17.24 -15.80 4.32
CA VAL A 117 -16.74 -16.29 5.61
C VAL A 117 -15.44 -15.57 5.92
N LEU A 118 -15.32 -15.02 7.13
CA LEU A 118 -14.04 -14.51 7.59
C LEU A 118 -13.14 -15.70 7.92
N THR A 119 -12.06 -15.84 7.16
CA THR A 119 -11.07 -16.89 7.35
C THR A 119 -9.78 -16.26 7.86
N ASP A 120 -9.29 -16.76 8.99
CA ASP A 120 -7.93 -16.50 9.44
C ASP A 120 -6.99 -17.36 8.59
N ILE A 121 -6.20 -16.73 7.76
CA ILE A 121 -5.22 -17.42 6.92
C ILE A 121 -3.93 -17.74 7.65
N GLY A 122 -3.86 -17.44 8.98
CA GLY A 122 -2.68 -17.68 9.79
C GLY A 122 -1.43 -16.95 9.28
N ASP A 123 -0.31 -17.21 9.91
CA ASP A 123 0.98 -16.80 9.37
C ASP A 123 1.21 -17.56 8.06
N ILE A 124 1.10 -16.86 6.94
CA ILE A 124 1.61 -17.36 5.67
C ILE A 124 3.13 -17.45 5.85
N SER A 125 3.56 -18.57 6.42
CA SER A 125 4.97 -18.92 6.47
C SER A 125 5.47 -18.91 5.03
N ASP A 126 6.52 -18.15 4.77
CA ASP A 126 7.25 -18.08 3.53
C ASP A 126 7.47 -19.49 2.93
N LYS A 127 6.53 -19.95 2.14
CA LYS A 127 6.75 -21.00 1.14
C LYS A 127 6.76 -20.30 -0.21
N ARG A 128 7.84 -19.59 -0.49
CA ARG A 128 8.35 -19.32 -1.83
C ARG A 128 9.86 -19.12 -1.80
#